data_605a766a134571a7210fecb9eaabdad0
#
_entry.id   605a766a134571a7210fecb9eaabdad0
#
_cell.length_a   1.000
_cell.length_b   1.000
_cell.length_c   1.000
_cell.angle_alpha   90.00
_cell.angle_beta   90.00
_cell.angle_gamma   90.00
#
_symmetry.space_group_name_H-M   'P 1'
#
loop_
_entity.id
_entity.type
_entity.pdbx_description
1 polymer ?
#
loop_
_entity_poly.entity_id
_entity_poly.type
_entity_poly.pdbx_seq_one_letter_code
_entity_poly.pdbx_strand_id
1 'polypeptide(L)'
;MREKTLKILCVCQVGVGSSVMLRVFVGKALDAMGVKDYNIEVCDATTAGGQARFCALIMTNFEVAPLMERTGKPVIALMNMTSKKEISQKLEIFLAGWGK
;
A
#
# COMPACT_ATOMS: atom_id res chain seq x y z
N MET A 1 -16.45 -14.78 12.12
CA MET A 1 -16.15 -14.19 11.40
C MET A 1 -15.07 -13.56 11.45
N ARG A 2 -14.59 -12.96 10.84
CA ARG A 2 -13.57 -12.41 10.95
C ARG A 2 -13.53 -11.18 10.39
N GLU A 3 -12.83 -10.32 10.85
CA GLU A 3 -12.73 -9.13 10.35
C GLU A 3 -11.77 -9.11 9.29
N LYS A 4 -11.92 -8.35 8.27
CA LYS A 4 -10.99 -8.22 7.20
C LYS A 4 -10.40 -6.87 7.22
N THR A 5 -9.54 -6.64 8.17
CA THR A 5 -8.79 -5.39 8.22
C THR A 5 -7.84 -5.33 7.04
N LEU A 6 -7.92 -4.28 6.27
CA LEU A 6 -7.03 -4.10 5.12
C LEU A 6 -5.71 -3.54 5.61
N LYS A 7 -4.69 -4.36 5.58
CA LYS A 7 -3.36 -3.94 6.03
C LYS A 7 -2.51 -3.60 4.83
N ILE A 8 -2.11 -2.35 4.73
CA ILE A 8 -1.33 -1.85 3.61
C ILE A 8 0.07 -1.49 4.10
N LEU A 9 1.07 -1.97 3.40
CA LEU A 9 2.45 -1.65 3.71
C LEU A 9 2.96 -0.67 2.68
N CYS A 10 3.30 0.53 3.11
CA CYS A 10 3.87 1.54 2.23
C CYS A 10 5.38 1.47 2.32
N VAL A 11 6.02 1.22 1.20
CA VAL A 11 7.45 0.98 1.15
C VAL A 11 8.13 2.00 0.25
N CYS A 12 9.26 2.55 0.69
CA CYS A 12 10.06 3.37 -0.21
C CYS A 12 11.52 3.06 0.02
N GLN A 13 12.36 3.49 -0.92
CA GLN A 13 13.76 3.15 -0.86
C GLN A 13 14.45 3.69 0.36
N VAL A 14 14.14 4.89 0.72
CA VAL A 14 14.85 5.57 1.78
C VAL A 14 14.03 5.70 3.05
N GLY A 15 12.85 5.26 3.06
CA GLY A 15 12.10 5.10 4.29
C GLY A 15 11.42 6.30 4.88
N VAL A 16 11.72 7.52 4.50
CA VAL A 16 11.07 8.67 5.11
C VAL A 16 10.52 9.59 4.06
N GLY A 17 9.83 10.59 4.44
CA GLY A 17 9.32 11.57 3.50
C GLY A 17 8.25 11.02 2.58
N SER A 18 8.65 10.43 1.46
CA SER A 18 7.68 9.95 0.47
C SER A 18 6.71 8.94 1.03
N SER A 19 7.16 7.98 1.81
CA SER A 19 6.26 6.97 2.31
C SER A 19 5.33 7.51 3.38
N VAL A 20 5.75 8.53 4.12
CA VAL A 20 4.87 9.17 5.09
C VAL A 20 3.75 9.90 4.37
N MET A 21 4.08 10.61 3.28
CA MET A 21 3.06 11.27 2.48
C MET A 21 2.15 10.26 1.83
N LEU A 22 2.71 9.16 1.35
CA LEU A 22 1.91 8.11 0.75
C LEU A 22 0.90 7.56 1.75
N ARG A 23 1.31 7.38 2.99
CA ARG A 23 0.41 6.90 4.02
C ARG A 23 -0.78 7.83 4.19
N VAL A 24 -0.52 9.13 4.19
CA VAL A 24 -1.59 10.11 4.35
C VAL A 24 -2.55 10.05 3.15
N PHE A 25 -2.01 9.99 1.94
CA PHE A 25 -2.84 9.97 0.75
C PHE A 25 -3.64 8.68 0.64
N VAL A 26 -3.04 7.55 1.00
CA VAL A 26 -3.73 6.28 0.97
C VAL A 26 -4.88 6.29 1.97
N GLY A 27 -4.63 6.81 3.16
CA GLY A 27 -5.69 6.90 4.17
C GLY A 27 -6.86 7.74 3.70
N LYS A 28 -6.56 8.87 3.07
CA LYS A 28 -7.63 9.73 2.56
C LYS A 28 -8.40 9.06 1.44
N ALA A 29 -7.71 8.32 0.57
CA ALA A 29 -8.38 7.63 -0.51
C ALA A 29 -9.30 6.54 0.02
N LEU A 30 -8.84 5.79 1.02
CA LEU A 30 -9.65 4.74 1.60
C LEU A 30 -10.88 5.31 2.31
N ASP A 31 -10.70 6.42 3.01
CA ASP A 31 -11.82 7.07 3.66
C ASP A 31 -12.87 7.53 2.64
N ALA A 32 -12.41 8.06 1.53
CA ALA A 32 -13.30 8.53 0.48
C ALA A 32 -14.06 7.38 -0.17
N MET A 33 -13.46 6.19 -0.17
CA MET A 33 -14.10 5.01 -0.75
C MET A 33 -14.98 4.28 0.25
N GLY A 34 -15.07 4.77 1.47
CA GLY A 34 -15.90 4.13 2.47
C GLY A 34 -15.25 2.97 3.20
N VAL A 35 -13.96 2.78 3.02
CA VAL A 35 -13.23 1.72 3.72
C VAL A 35 -12.86 2.25 5.09
N LYS A 36 -13.33 1.61 6.13
CA LYS A 36 -13.08 2.08 7.49
C LYS A 36 -12.14 1.21 8.29
N ASP A 37 -12.02 -0.05 7.92
CA ASP A 37 -11.21 -0.96 8.70
C ASP A 37 -9.91 -1.21 7.98
N TYR A 38 -8.93 -0.34 8.19
CA TYR A 38 -7.64 -0.49 7.53
C TYR A 38 -6.51 -0.09 8.47
N ASN A 39 -5.33 -0.56 8.18
CA ASN A 39 -4.13 -0.21 8.93
C ASN A 39 -3.02 0.02 7.93
N ILE A 40 -2.34 1.13 8.01
CA ILE A 40 -1.28 1.49 7.09
C ILE A 40 0.03 1.58 7.84
N GLU A 41 1.00 0.77 7.41
CA GLU A 41 2.33 0.77 7.99
C GLU A 41 3.31 1.34 6.98
N VAL A 42 4.36 1.95 7.45
CA VAL A 42 5.38 2.53 6.60
C VAL A 42 6.72 1.91 6.95
N CYS A 43 7.48 1.49 5.94
CA CYS A 43 8.81 0.95 6.18
C CYS A 43 9.68 1.16 4.95
N ASP A 44 10.96 0.85 5.07
CA ASP A 44 11.85 0.93 3.93
C ASP A 44 11.93 -0.43 3.25
N ALA A 45 12.62 -0.47 2.10
CA ALA A 45 12.70 -1.69 1.33
C ALA A 45 13.48 -2.78 2.05
N THR A 46 14.37 -2.40 2.95
CA THR A 46 15.18 -3.37 3.67
C THR A 46 14.36 -4.20 4.64
N THR A 47 13.42 -3.56 5.33
CA THR A 47 12.61 -4.26 6.33
C THR A 47 11.31 -4.79 5.76
N ALA A 48 10.95 -4.37 4.54
CA ALA A 48 9.66 -4.73 3.98
C ALA A 48 9.49 -6.24 3.81
N GLY A 49 10.57 -6.95 3.51
CA GLY A 49 10.48 -8.38 3.30
C GLY A 49 9.94 -9.12 4.51
N GLY A 50 10.34 -8.70 5.70
CA GLY A 50 9.86 -9.31 6.92
C GLY A 50 8.46 -8.86 7.30
N GLN A 51 8.10 -7.64 6.89
CA GLN A 51 6.78 -7.11 7.21
C GLN A 51 5.70 -7.58 6.23
N ALA A 52 6.09 -7.95 5.02
CA ALA A 52 5.13 -8.22 3.96
C ALA A 52 4.16 -9.35 4.32
N ARG A 53 4.60 -10.32 5.09
CA ARG A 53 3.73 -11.42 5.44
C ARG A 53 2.52 -10.99 6.26
N PHE A 54 2.59 -9.83 6.88
CA PHE A 54 1.52 -9.34 7.72
C PHE A 54 0.61 -8.34 7.04
N CYS A 55 0.80 -8.12 5.75
CA CYS A 55 -0.03 -7.15 5.04
C CYS A 55 -0.83 -7.83 3.94
N ALA A 56 -1.87 -7.14 3.48
CA ALA A 56 -2.68 -7.61 2.38
C ALA A 56 -2.26 -6.97 1.06
N LEU A 57 -1.60 -5.83 1.13
CA LEU A 57 -1.24 -5.05 -0.05
C LEU A 57 0.02 -4.26 0.22
N ILE A 58 0.92 -4.19 -0.74
CA ILE A 58 2.10 -3.37 -0.67
C ILE A 58 1.96 -2.24 -1.68
N MET A 59 2.16 -1.01 -1.23
CA MET A 59 2.16 0.14 -2.12
C MET A 59 3.55 0.75 -2.11
N THR A 60 4.12 0.94 -3.27
CA THR A 60 5.49 1.44 -3.36
C THR A 60 5.66 2.15 -4.70
N ASN A 61 6.85 2.69 -4.96
CA ASN A 61 7.09 3.29 -6.25
C ASN A 61 7.55 2.21 -7.23
N PHE A 62 7.57 2.56 -8.51
CA PHE A 62 7.87 1.58 -9.54
C PHE A 62 9.29 1.03 -9.45
N GLU A 63 10.20 1.76 -8.79
CA GLU A 63 11.58 1.32 -8.66
C GLU A 63 11.71 0.20 -7.64
N VAL A 64 10.91 0.24 -6.60
CA VAL A 64 10.98 -0.76 -5.53
C VAL A 64 10.05 -1.94 -5.81
N ALA A 65 9.04 -1.73 -6.64
CA ALA A 65 8.03 -2.75 -6.88
C ALA A 65 8.57 -4.13 -7.25
N PRO A 66 9.59 -4.23 -8.13
CA PRO A 66 10.12 -5.56 -8.46
C PRO A 66 10.65 -6.32 -7.26
N LEU A 67 11.23 -5.60 -6.29
CA LEU A 67 11.71 -6.25 -5.10
C LEU A 67 10.56 -6.76 -4.25
N MET A 68 9.48 -6.00 -4.21
CA MET A 68 8.34 -6.37 -3.39
C MET A 68 7.54 -7.51 -3.99
N GLU A 69 7.60 -7.67 -5.30
CA GLU A 69 6.90 -8.77 -5.95
C GLU A 69 7.41 -10.12 -5.51
N ARG A 70 8.63 -10.17 -5.01
CA ARG A 70 9.19 -11.40 -4.50
C ARG A 70 8.48 -11.91 -3.25
N THR A 71 7.76 -11.03 -2.58
CA THR A 71 7.05 -11.41 -1.36
C THR A 71 5.82 -12.26 -1.64
N GLY A 72 5.34 -12.26 -2.88
CA GLY A 72 4.12 -12.98 -3.23
C GLY A 72 2.85 -12.23 -2.89
N LYS A 73 2.97 -11.01 -2.36
CA LYS A 73 1.79 -10.22 -2.03
C LYS A 73 1.44 -9.29 -3.18
N PRO A 74 0.18 -8.84 -3.27
CA PRO A 74 -0.20 -7.84 -4.26
C PRO A 74 0.62 -6.58 -4.08
N VAL A 75 1.12 -6.03 -5.17
CA VAL A 75 1.95 -4.82 -5.12
C VAL A 75 1.36 -3.80 -6.07
N ILE A 76 1.15 -2.59 -5.56
CA ILE A 76 0.76 -1.47 -6.40
C ILE A 76 1.98 -0.61 -6.60
N ALA A 77 2.43 -0.51 -7.85
CA ALA A 77 3.58 0.32 -8.20
C ALA A 77 3.08 1.68 -8.63
N LEU A 78 3.56 2.72 -7.98
CA LEU A 78 3.12 4.07 -8.28
C LEU A 78 4.20 4.80 -9.05
N MET A 79 3.81 5.50 -10.08
CA MET A 79 4.73 6.34 -10.82
C MET A 79 5.02 7.61 -10.03
N ASN A 80 4.01 8.12 -9.34
CA ASN A 80 4.16 9.30 -8.52
C ASN A 80 3.48 9.05 -7.18
N MET A 81 4.27 8.90 -6.13
CA MET A 81 3.74 8.54 -4.82
C MET A 81 2.94 9.67 -4.16
N THR A 82 2.98 10.86 -4.72
CA THR A 82 2.19 11.96 -4.20
C THR A 82 0.97 12.26 -5.05
N SER A 83 0.70 11.45 -6.07
CA SER A 83 -0.46 11.67 -6.93
C SER A 83 -1.68 11.02 -6.31
N LYS A 84 -2.58 11.83 -5.77
CA LYS A 84 -3.80 11.30 -5.17
C LYS A 84 -4.64 10.56 -6.17
N LYS A 85 -4.67 11.05 -7.41
CA LYS A 85 -5.47 10.44 -8.45
C LYS A 85 -4.97 9.04 -8.77
N GLU A 86 -3.66 8.89 -8.92
CA GLU A 86 -3.09 7.59 -9.23
C GLU A 86 -3.32 6.61 -8.08
N ILE A 87 -3.14 7.08 -6.86
CA ILE A 87 -3.36 6.26 -5.68
C ILE A 87 -4.81 5.77 -5.63
N SER A 88 -5.75 6.68 -5.81
CA SER A 88 -7.15 6.34 -5.75
C SER A 88 -7.54 5.36 -6.84
N GLN A 89 -7.07 5.58 -8.06
CA GLN A 89 -7.42 4.71 -9.17
C GLN A 89 -6.89 3.29 -8.97
N LYS A 90 -5.65 3.18 -8.53
CA LYS A 90 -5.05 1.86 -8.35
C LYS A 90 -5.63 1.14 -7.15
N LEU A 91 -5.98 1.88 -6.10
CA LEU A 91 -6.65 1.28 -4.95
C LEU A 91 -8.03 0.76 -5.33
N GLU A 92 -8.75 1.50 -6.15
CA GLU A 92 -10.06 1.06 -6.57
C GLU A 92 -9.99 -0.28 -7.29
N ILE A 93 -9.00 -0.43 -8.17
CA ILE A 93 -8.83 -1.67 -8.91
C ILE A 93 -8.52 -2.81 -7.95
N PHE A 94 -7.65 -2.57 -7.00
CA PHE A 94 -7.32 -3.60 -6.01
C PHE A 94 -8.54 -3.98 -5.18
N LEU A 95 -9.28 -2.98 -4.70
CA LEU A 95 -10.39 -3.23 -3.80
C LEU A 95 -11.56 -3.92 -4.51
N ALA A 96 -11.64 -3.78 -5.81
CA ALA A 96 -12.68 -4.46 -6.57
C ALA A 96 -12.58 -5.98 -6.39
N GLY A 97 -11.38 -6.50 -6.18
CA GLY A 97 -11.19 -7.91 -5.92
C GLY A 97 -10.99 -8.28 -4.47
N TRP A 98 -10.86 -7.28 -3.62
CA TRP A 98 -10.57 -7.52 -2.21
C TRP A 98 -11.82 -7.99 -1.47
N GLY A 99 -11.67 -9.02 -0.71
CA GLY A 99 -12.78 -9.50 0.10
C GLY A 99 -13.76 -10.40 -0.62
N LYS A 100 -13.44 -10.75 -1.84
CA LYS A 100 -14.35 -11.62 -2.62
C LYS A 100 -14.06 -13.09 -2.53
#